data_e7d4e4ec12c82cabdcaae44e6bd9bd4d
#
_entry.id   e7d4e4ec12c82cabdcaae44e6bd9bd4d
#
_cell.length_a   1.000
_cell.length_b   1.000
_cell.length_c   1.000
_cell.angle_alpha   90.00
_cell.angle_beta   90.00
_cell.angle_gamma   90.00
#
_symmetry.space_group_name_H-M   'P 1'
#
loop_
_entity.id
_entity.type
_entity.pdbx_description
1 polymer ?
#
loop_
_entity_poly.entity_id
_entity_poly.type
_entity_poly.pdbx_seq_one_letter_code
_entity_poly.pdbx_strand_id
1 'polypeptide(L)'
;MITPIAAAPRGPYGARSTAEDVTFGRDLSDKTILITGATAGIGLETVRVLALRGAHMVAFGRTKDKVRQATAGFGRITPLGCNQEDFAAVAASAKEAAACGPFDVMIANAGILGSMELELAHGVAKPFAVNHLSHFILVNRLLPYLKPGGRVVMLSSEAHHRAPKGGIAFDNLAGEKGYRAVECYGQSKLANALFARSLARKGIAANALHPGVIATNIFGTLPPLIGGIVALGRFFMKSVGQGAATTCYVATAPGLEGVAGVYFKDCNPAVPHPNAVNDALADRLWAVSEDLTRAYL
;
A
#
# COMPACT_ATOMS: atom_id res chain seq x y z
N MET A 1 5.39 12.93 -15.40
CA MET A 1 6.58 12.27 -16.06
C MET A 1 7.22 11.35 -15.03
N ILE A 2 7.63 10.14 -15.42
CA ILE A 2 8.31 9.21 -14.51
C ILE A 2 9.70 9.70 -14.15
N THR A 3 10.05 9.68 -12.87
CA THR A 3 11.37 10.01 -12.37
C THR A 3 12.33 8.83 -12.58
N PRO A 4 13.46 8.99 -13.27
CA PRO A 4 14.47 7.95 -13.35
C PRO A 4 14.99 7.59 -11.94
N ILE A 5 15.21 6.31 -11.65
CA ILE A 5 15.66 5.87 -10.32
C ILE A 5 16.98 6.55 -9.92
N ALA A 6 17.89 6.74 -10.88
CA ALA A 6 19.17 7.43 -10.64
C ALA A 6 19.02 8.93 -10.30
N ALA A 7 17.92 9.54 -10.70
CA ALA A 7 17.62 10.96 -10.42
C ALA A 7 16.74 11.13 -9.16
N ALA A 8 16.21 10.05 -8.60
CA ALA A 8 15.40 10.11 -7.40
C ALA A 8 16.29 10.41 -6.17
N PRO A 9 15.89 11.38 -5.32
CA PRO A 9 16.69 11.79 -4.18
C PRO A 9 16.92 10.64 -3.19
N ARG A 10 18.12 10.56 -2.64
CA ARG A 10 18.49 9.69 -1.53
C ARG A 10 18.57 10.51 -0.25
N GLY A 11 17.93 10.02 0.80
CA GLY A 11 17.99 10.65 2.12
C GLY A 11 19.08 10.03 3.02
N PRO A 12 19.27 10.57 4.22
CA PRO A 12 20.21 10.05 5.21
C PRO A 12 19.67 8.79 5.93
N TYR A 13 18.48 8.36 5.58
CA TYR A 13 17.77 7.25 6.25
C TYR A 13 18.05 5.91 5.58
N GLY A 14 17.84 4.82 6.34
CA GLY A 14 18.09 3.47 5.88
C GLY A 14 17.27 2.40 6.60
N ALA A 15 17.72 1.15 6.51
CA ALA A 15 16.98 -0.02 7.02
C ALA A 15 16.67 0.03 8.52
N ARG A 16 17.46 0.74 9.33
CA ARG A 16 17.30 0.87 10.79
C ARG A 16 16.50 2.10 11.20
N SER A 17 16.23 3.04 10.29
CA SER A 17 15.44 4.24 10.57
C SER A 17 14.02 3.87 10.94
N THR A 18 13.45 4.56 11.91
CA THR A 18 12.06 4.42 12.34
C THR A 18 11.17 5.48 11.66
N ALA A 19 9.86 5.30 11.74
CA ALA A 19 8.90 6.29 11.27
C ALA A 19 9.07 7.64 11.98
N GLU A 20 9.43 7.63 13.27
CA GLU A 20 9.69 8.85 14.03
C GLU A 20 10.97 9.56 13.55
N ASP A 21 12.05 8.81 13.26
CA ASP A 21 13.29 9.39 12.74
C ASP A 21 13.06 10.13 11.42
N VAL A 22 12.39 9.48 10.47
CA VAL A 22 12.17 10.03 9.13
C VAL A 22 11.18 11.19 9.10
N THR A 23 10.44 11.40 10.18
CA THR A 23 9.49 12.51 10.32
C THR A 23 9.89 13.52 11.39
N PHE A 24 11.06 13.34 12.01
CA PHE A 24 11.53 14.23 13.08
C PHE A 24 11.58 15.70 12.60
N GLY A 25 11.08 16.61 13.44
CA GLY A 25 11.04 18.05 13.14
C GLY A 25 10.06 18.47 12.03
N ARG A 26 9.22 17.55 11.49
CA ARG A 26 8.21 17.92 10.49
C ARG A 26 6.93 18.43 11.17
N ASP A 27 6.41 19.51 10.66
CA ASP A 27 5.06 19.98 10.96
C ASP A 27 4.14 19.53 9.81
N LEU A 28 3.12 18.73 10.12
CA LEU A 28 2.11 18.24 9.19
C LEU A 28 0.72 18.72 9.58
N SER A 29 0.60 19.78 10.40
CA SER A 29 -0.67 20.26 10.93
C SER A 29 -1.65 20.75 9.86
N ASP A 30 -1.15 21.16 8.69
CA ASP A 30 -1.89 21.56 7.50
C ASP A 30 -2.22 20.40 6.55
N LYS A 31 -1.73 19.18 6.83
CA LYS A 31 -1.87 18.01 5.94
C LYS A 31 -3.07 17.14 6.30
N THR A 32 -3.80 16.73 5.27
CA THR A 32 -4.83 15.69 5.35
C THR A 32 -4.34 14.45 4.61
N ILE A 33 -4.18 13.35 5.33
CA ILE A 33 -3.58 12.12 4.83
C ILE A 33 -4.56 10.95 4.99
N LEU A 34 -4.88 10.29 3.88
CA LEU A 34 -5.72 9.10 3.87
C LEU A 34 -4.84 7.83 3.92
N ILE A 35 -5.25 6.85 4.73
CA ILE A 35 -4.55 5.56 4.81
C ILE A 35 -5.52 4.39 4.97
N THR A 36 -5.27 3.29 4.27
CA THR A 36 -5.98 2.02 4.44
C THR A 36 -5.22 1.08 5.39
N GLY A 37 -5.96 0.21 6.12
CA GLY A 37 -5.35 -0.78 7.03
C GLY A 37 -4.79 -0.16 8.30
N ALA A 38 -5.49 0.81 8.87
CA ALA A 38 -5.06 1.64 10.02
C ALA A 38 -5.22 0.98 11.40
N THR A 39 -5.61 -0.29 11.49
CA THR A 39 -5.99 -0.90 12.79
C THR A 39 -4.90 -1.77 13.42
N ALA A 40 -3.81 -2.04 12.73
CA ALA A 40 -2.71 -2.86 13.23
C ALA A 40 -1.41 -2.63 12.44
N GLY A 41 -0.30 -3.08 12.99
CA GLY A 41 0.99 -3.17 12.32
C GLY A 41 1.48 -1.84 11.73
N ILE A 42 1.99 -1.90 10.49
CA ILE A 42 2.56 -0.74 9.78
C ILE A 42 1.56 0.39 9.63
N GLY A 43 0.30 0.07 9.26
CA GLY A 43 -0.72 1.08 9.04
C GLY A 43 -1.04 1.85 10.32
N LEU A 44 -1.21 1.16 11.44
CA LEU A 44 -1.46 1.80 12.74
C LEU A 44 -0.28 2.67 13.19
N GLU A 45 0.94 2.18 13.03
CA GLU A 45 2.15 2.96 13.37
C GLU A 45 2.32 4.17 12.45
N THR A 46 2.02 4.03 11.16
CA THR A 46 2.01 5.17 10.23
C THR A 46 1.01 6.23 10.68
N VAL A 47 -0.22 5.83 11.07
CA VAL A 47 -1.22 6.76 11.62
C VAL A 47 -0.71 7.44 12.88
N ARG A 48 -0.18 6.66 13.83
CA ARG A 48 0.35 7.19 15.10
C ARG A 48 1.39 8.28 14.86
N VAL A 49 2.38 7.97 14.03
CA VAL A 49 3.52 8.88 13.82
C VAL A 49 3.12 10.11 13.02
N LEU A 50 2.33 9.97 11.96
CA LEU A 50 1.90 11.14 11.18
C LEU A 50 0.94 12.04 11.97
N ALA A 51 0.05 11.46 12.78
CA ALA A 51 -0.79 12.22 13.72
C ALA A 51 0.04 12.92 14.81
N LEU A 52 1.11 12.29 15.33
CA LEU A 52 2.06 12.90 16.24
C LEU A 52 2.74 14.14 15.64
N ARG A 53 2.90 14.17 14.31
CA ARG A 53 3.42 15.35 13.58
C ARG A 53 2.31 16.36 13.20
N GLY A 54 1.09 16.20 13.71
CA GLY A 54 -0.04 17.12 13.54
C GLY A 54 -0.96 16.80 12.36
N ALA A 55 -0.66 15.81 11.51
CA ALA A 55 -1.50 15.49 10.36
C ALA A 55 -2.94 15.12 10.76
N HIS A 56 -3.90 15.53 9.95
CA HIS A 56 -5.25 14.98 10.01
C HIS A 56 -5.25 13.65 9.24
N MET A 57 -5.50 12.55 9.94
CA MET A 57 -5.51 11.22 9.36
C MET A 57 -6.93 10.75 9.08
N VAL A 58 -7.25 10.50 7.80
CA VAL A 58 -8.47 9.79 7.39
C VAL A 58 -8.12 8.31 7.31
N ALA A 59 -8.49 7.57 8.34
CA ALA A 59 -7.98 6.24 8.61
C ALA A 59 -9.04 5.17 8.34
N PHE A 60 -8.74 4.25 7.43
CA PHE A 60 -9.60 3.12 7.07
C PHE A 60 -9.20 1.84 7.78
N GLY A 61 -10.20 1.14 8.32
CA GLY A 61 -10.12 -0.24 8.78
C GLY A 61 -11.37 -1.00 8.36
N ARG A 62 -11.45 -2.28 8.68
CA ARG A 62 -12.59 -3.11 8.30
C ARG A 62 -13.92 -2.56 8.81
N THR A 63 -13.93 -1.96 10.01
CA THR A 63 -15.07 -1.22 10.57
C THR A 63 -14.60 0.07 11.21
N LYS A 64 -15.47 1.09 11.21
CA LYS A 64 -15.22 2.40 11.83
C LYS A 64 -14.88 2.29 13.33
N ASP A 65 -15.57 1.41 14.05
CA ASP A 65 -15.33 1.21 15.49
C ASP A 65 -13.97 0.60 15.79
N LYS A 66 -13.51 -0.37 14.97
CA LYS A 66 -12.15 -0.91 15.10
C LYS A 66 -11.08 0.16 14.87
N VAL A 67 -11.29 1.07 13.92
CA VAL A 67 -10.37 2.20 13.71
C VAL A 67 -10.39 3.13 14.90
N ARG A 68 -11.58 3.55 15.36
CA ARG A 68 -11.74 4.45 16.53
C ARG A 68 -11.05 3.86 17.77
N GLN A 69 -11.25 2.56 18.01
CA GLN A 69 -10.62 1.86 19.15
C GLN A 69 -9.09 1.78 19.01
N ALA A 70 -8.58 1.42 17.83
CA ALA A 70 -7.15 1.27 17.59
C ALA A 70 -6.38 2.59 17.62
N THR A 71 -7.03 3.70 17.24
CA THR A 71 -6.42 5.03 17.16
C THR A 71 -6.78 5.94 18.34
N ALA A 72 -7.40 5.38 19.38
CA ALA A 72 -7.76 6.13 20.59
C ALA A 72 -6.52 6.81 21.21
N GLY A 73 -6.61 8.10 21.48
CA GLY A 73 -5.48 8.89 22.01
C GLY A 73 -4.49 9.40 20.95
N PHE A 74 -4.64 9.06 19.69
CA PHE A 74 -3.86 9.69 18.62
C PHE A 74 -4.50 11.03 18.23
N GLY A 75 -3.75 11.96 17.68
CA GLY A 75 -4.20 13.30 17.34
C GLY A 75 -5.51 13.41 16.52
N ARG A 76 -5.50 14.15 15.42
CA ARG A 76 -6.70 14.38 14.58
C ARG A 76 -6.98 13.18 13.66
N ILE A 77 -7.93 12.32 14.06
CA ILE A 77 -8.30 11.12 13.29
C ILE A 77 -9.77 11.18 12.88
N THR A 78 -10.04 10.94 11.59
CA THR A 78 -11.37 10.60 11.09
C THR A 78 -11.41 9.10 10.81
N PRO A 79 -12.06 8.28 11.64
CA PRO A 79 -12.16 6.85 11.45
C PRO A 79 -13.23 6.51 10.41
N LEU A 80 -12.90 5.67 9.42
CA LEU A 80 -13.82 5.19 8.39
C LEU A 80 -13.80 3.66 8.33
N GLY A 81 -14.95 3.06 7.98
CA GLY A 81 -15.08 1.65 7.71
C GLY A 81 -14.91 1.36 6.22
N CYS A 82 -14.11 0.34 5.88
CA CYS A 82 -13.95 -0.14 4.50
C CYS A 82 -13.62 -1.63 4.53
N ASN A 83 -14.58 -2.46 4.17
CA ASN A 83 -14.31 -3.87 3.90
C ASN A 83 -13.76 -4.00 2.48
N GLN A 84 -12.44 -4.20 2.33
CA GLN A 84 -11.80 -4.29 1.03
C GLN A 84 -12.07 -5.60 0.27
N GLU A 85 -12.77 -6.55 0.90
CA GLU A 85 -13.28 -7.76 0.22
C GLU A 85 -14.60 -7.48 -0.52
N ASP A 86 -15.24 -6.33 -0.30
CA ASP A 86 -16.50 -5.92 -0.91
C ASP A 86 -16.32 -4.62 -1.69
N PHE A 87 -16.33 -4.70 -3.01
CA PHE A 87 -16.09 -3.55 -3.88
C PHE A 87 -17.19 -2.49 -3.78
N ALA A 88 -18.44 -2.87 -3.49
CA ALA A 88 -19.51 -1.90 -3.24
C ALA A 88 -19.25 -1.12 -1.93
N ALA A 89 -18.78 -1.81 -0.87
CA ALA A 89 -18.35 -1.16 0.36
C ALA A 89 -17.15 -0.25 0.12
N VAL A 90 -16.19 -0.64 -0.72
CA VAL A 90 -15.05 0.23 -1.09
C VAL A 90 -15.51 1.50 -1.79
N ALA A 91 -16.43 1.38 -2.77
CA ALA A 91 -16.98 2.53 -3.49
C ALA A 91 -17.78 3.46 -2.56
N ALA A 92 -18.57 2.91 -1.64
CA ALA A 92 -19.32 3.68 -0.64
C ALA A 92 -18.37 4.40 0.33
N SER A 93 -17.31 3.70 0.80
CA SER A 93 -16.30 4.27 1.67
C SER A 93 -15.50 5.39 0.98
N ALA A 94 -15.22 5.26 -0.32
CA ALA A 94 -14.59 6.33 -1.10
C ALA A 94 -15.49 7.59 -1.14
N LYS A 95 -16.80 7.41 -1.31
CA LYS A 95 -17.76 8.53 -1.28
C LYS A 95 -17.78 9.21 0.09
N GLU A 96 -17.75 8.44 1.19
CA GLU A 96 -17.67 9.02 2.55
C GLU A 96 -16.34 9.76 2.75
N ALA A 97 -15.24 9.19 2.31
CA ALA A 97 -13.92 9.81 2.43
C ALA A 97 -13.78 11.11 1.62
N ALA A 98 -14.43 11.21 0.47
CA ALA A 98 -14.39 12.41 -0.37
C ALA A 98 -14.78 13.68 0.40
N ALA A 99 -15.69 13.57 1.37
CA ALA A 99 -16.08 14.68 2.25
C ALA A 99 -14.97 15.11 3.23
N CYS A 100 -13.94 14.30 3.42
CA CYS A 100 -12.78 14.61 4.28
C CYS A 100 -11.63 15.27 3.51
N GLY A 101 -11.68 15.31 2.18
CA GLY A 101 -10.67 15.94 1.33
C GLY A 101 -10.72 17.47 1.34
N PRO A 102 -9.85 18.13 0.59
CA PRO A 102 -8.87 17.51 -0.31
C PRO A 102 -7.67 16.89 0.42
N PHE A 103 -7.07 15.84 -0.19
CA PHE A 103 -5.97 15.08 0.40
C PHE A 103 -4.62 15.56 -0.09
N ASP A 104 -3.66 15.65 0.82
CA ASP A 104 -2.23 15.84 0.49
C ASP A 104 -1.57 14.51 0.11
N VAL A 105 -1.98 13.41 0.78
CA VAL A 105 -1.42 12.08 0.53
C VAL A 105 -2.50 11.01 0.65
N MET A 106 -2.45 10.02 -0.24
CA MET A 106 -3.23 8.78 -0.13
C MET A 106 -2.28 7.59 0.01
N ILE A 107 -2.42 6.81 1.08
CA ILE A 107 -1.57 5.66 1.39
C ILE A 107 -2.39 4.37 1.27
N ALA A 108 -2.19 3.63 0.19
CA ALA A 108 -2.78 2.32 -0.05
C ALA A 108 -1.93 1.25 0.65
N ASN A 109 -2.16 1.10 1.97
CA ASN A 109 -1.34 0.27 2.84
C ASN A 109 -1.94 -1.11 3.12
N ALA A 110 -3.26 -1.23 3.21
CA ALA A 110 -3.91 -2.49 3.56
C ALA A 110 -3.51 -3.64 2.63
N GLY A 111 -3.51 -4.84 3.17
CA GLY A 111 -3.25 -6.03 2.39
C GLY A 111 -3.26 -7.29 3.24
N ILE A 112 -3.51 -8.40 2.57
CA ILE A 112 -3.51 -9.75 3.14
C ILE A 112 -2.50 -10.61 2.39
N LEU A 113 -1.94 -11.61 3.07
CA LEU A 113 -1.13 -12.65 2.43
C LEU A 113 -2.01 -13.65 1.67
N GLY A 114 -3.23 -13.87 2.17
CA GLY A 114 -4.13 -14.90 1.69
C GLY A 114 -3.93 -16.24 2.40
N SER A 115 -4.80 -17.19 2.10
CA SER A 115 -4.75 -18.57 2.59
C SER A 115 -3.83 -19.43 1.73
N MET A 116 -3.39 -20.57 2.26
CA MET A 116 -2.74 -21.62 1.46
C MET A 116 -3.73 -22.29 0.49
N GLU A 117 -5.01 -22.24 0.81
CA GLU A 117 -6.10 -22.68 -0.06
C GLU A 117 -6.62 -21.51 -0.90
N LEU A 118 -7.12 -21.80 -2.10
CA LEU A 118 -7.70 -20.79 -2.97
C LEU A 118 -9.01 -20.26 -2.38
N GLU A 119 -9.01 -18.97 -2.09
CA GLU A 119 -10.21 -18.20 -1.78
C GLU A 119 -10.45 -17.16 -2.88
N LEU A 120 -11.69 -17.02 -3.31
CA LEU A 120 -12.10 -16.06 -4.33
C LEU A 120 -12.84 -14.87 -3.70
N ALA A 121 -12.65 -13.71 -4.32
CA ALA A 121 -13.47 -12.51 -4.13
C ALA A 121 -13.68 -11.86 -5.49
N HIS A 122 -14.94 -11.58 -5.84
CA HIS A 122 -15.31 -10.99 -7.15
C HIS A 122 -14.72 -11.75 -8.37
N GLY A 123 -14.69 -13.09 -8.31
CA GLY A 123 -14.24 -13.94 -9.42
C GLY A 123 -12.72 -14.01 -9.61
N VAL A 124 -11.93 -13.40 -8.73
CA VAL A 124 -10.46 -13.49 -8.75
C VAL A 124 -9.93 -13.97 -7.41
N ALA A 125 -8.68 -14.41 -7.36
CA ALA A 125 -8.04 -14.82 -6.11
C ALA A 125 -8.05 -13.67 -5.10
N LYS A 126 -8.46 -13.95 -3.87
CA LYS A 126 -8.72 -12.98 -2.81
C LYS A 126 -7.56 -11.99 -2.56
N PRO A 127 -6.27 -12.38 -2.53
CA PRO A 127 -5.18 -11.42 -2.40
C PRO A 127 -5.11 -10.40 -3.55
N PHE A 128 -5.48 -10.79 -4.77
CA PHE A 128 -5.52 -9.86 -5.90
C PHE A 128 -6.68 -8.87 -5.79
N ALA A 129 -7.87 -9.35 -5.39
CA ALA A 129 -9.02 -8.49 -5.13
C ALA A 129 -8.74 -7.47 -4.04
N VAL A 130 -8.26 -7.93 -2.86
CA VAL A 130 -8.07 -7.10 -1.66
C VAL A 130 -6.86 -6.18 -1.77
N ASN A 131 -5.72 -6.69 -2.26
CA ASN A 131 -4.48 -5.88 -2.24
C ASN A 131 -4.41 -4.90 -3.41
N HIS A 132 -5.04 -5.24 -4.55
CA HIS A 132 -4.94 -4.44 -5.77
C HIS A 132 -6.27 -3.84 -6.22
N LEU A 133 -7.28 -4.66 -6.55
CA LEU A 133 -8.51 -4.13 -7.16
C LEU A 133 -9.29 -3.20 -6.22
N SER A 134 -9.34 -3.49 -4.92
CA SER A 134 -9.98 -2.60 -3.96
C SER A 134 -9.28 -1.23 -3.89
N HIS A 135 -7.95 -1.21 -3.93
CA HIS A 135 -7.19 0.04 -4.00
C HIS A 135 -7.31 0.73 -5.35
N PHE A 136 -7.44 -0.03 -6.45
CA PHE A 136 -7.71 0.53 -7.77
C PHE A 136 -9.04 1.31 -7.75
N ILE A 137 -10.10 0.75 -7.17
CA ILE A 137 -11.39 1.45 -7.00
C ILE A 137 -11.21 2.67 -6.11
N LEU A 138 -10.68 2.48 -4.90
CA LEU A 138 -10.58 3.54 -3.90
C LEU A 138 -9.78 4.74 -4.41
N VAL A 139 -8.59 4.49 -4.94
CA VAL A 139 -7.71 5.55 -5.43
C VAL A 139 -8.32 6.28 -6.62
N ASN A 140 -8.83 5.55 -7.65
CA ASN A 140 -9.41 6.21 -8.81
C ASN A 140 -10.62 7.10 -8.44
N ARG A 141 -11.50 6.66 -7.54
CA ARG A 141 -12.62 7.48 -7.06
C ARG A 141 -12.19 8.70 -6.27
N LEU A 142 -11.01 8.66 -5.65
CA LEU A 142 -10.50 9.75 -4.81
C LEU A 142 -9.47 10.65 -5.51
N LEU A 143 -8.98 10.29 -6.70
CA LEU A 143 -8.05 11.15 -7.48
C LEU A 143 -8.58 12.59 -7.65
N PRO A 144 -9.88 12.85 -7.91
CA PRO A 144 -10.41 14.21 -8.00
C PRO A 144 -10.26 15.04 -6.72
N TYR A 145 -10.06 14.38 -5.59
CA TYR A 145 -9.87 15.01 -4.27
C TYR A 145 -8.40 15.03 -3.82
N LEU A 146 -7.47 14.58 -4.66
CA LEU A 146 -6.05 14.75 -4.41
C LEU A 146 -5.64 16.17 -4.77
N LYS A 147 -4.97 16.86 -3.86
CA LYS A 147 -4.48 18.23 -4.10
C LYS A 147 -3.47 18.27 -5.25
N PRO A 148 -3.34 19.39 -5.98
CA PRO A 148 -2.20 19.61 -6.87
C PRO A 148 -0.89 19.38 -6.11
N GLY A 149 0.00 18.55 -6.65
CA GLY A 149 1.24 18.13 -5.97
C GLY A 149 1.06 17.07 -4.87
N GLY A 150 -0.16 16.63 -4.63
CA GLY A 150 -0.43 15.52 -3.70
C GLY A 150 0.15 14.20 -4.17
N ARG A 151 0.30 13.23 -3.25
CA ARG A 151 1.01 11.97 -3.48
C ARG A 151 0.12 10.75 -3.30
N VAL A 152 0.41 9.70 -4.07
CA VAL A 152 -0.15 8.36 -3.86
C VAL A 152 0.99 7.41 -3.49
N VAL A 153 0.86 6.72 -2.36
CA VAL A 153 1.85 5.77 -1.84
C VAL A 153 1.25 4.37 -1.86
N MET A 154 1.79 3.49 -2.69
CA MET A 154 1.31 2.11 -2.85
C MET A 154 2.22 1.13 -2.12
N LEU A 155 1.68 0.40 -1.14
CA LEU A 155 2.45 -0.65 -0.48
C LEU A 155 2.54 -1.89 -1.36
N SER A 156 3.73 -2.11 -1.90
CA SER A 156 4.18 -3.33 -2.53
C SER A 156 4.92 -4.21 -1.50
N SER A 157 5.79 -5.08 -1.95
CA SER A 157 6.62 -5.97 -1.13
C SER A 157 7.75 -6.54 -1.97
N GLU A 158 8.84 -6.98 -1.36
CA GLU A 158 9.86 -7.84 -2.05
C GLU A 158 9.22 -9.11 -2.64
N ALA A 159 8.05 -9.50 -2.12
CA ALA A 159 7.29 -10.62 -2.70
C ALA A 159 6.89 -10.40 -4.16
N HIS A 160 6.92 -9.16 -4.69
CA HIS A 160 6.66 -8.91 -6.11
C HIS A 160 7.67 -9.63 -7.05
N HIS A 161 8.84 -9.99 -6.54
CA HIS A 161 9.81 -10.86 -7.23
C HIS A 161 9.33 -12.32 -7.35
N ARG A 162 8.31 -12.72 -6.60
CA ARG A 162 7.68 -14.06 -6.61
C ARG A 162 6.43 -14.13 -7.48
N ALA A 163 6.09 -13.05 -8.16
CA ALA A 163 5.00 -13.06 -9.15
C ALA A 163 5.28 -14.11 -10.24
N PRO A 164 4.25 -14.61 -10.95
CA PRO A 164 4.42 -15.51 -12.08
C PRO A 164 5.44 -14.98 -13.10
N LYS A 165 6.08 -15.88 -13.87
CA LYS A 165 7.17 -15.54 -14.81
C LYS A 165 6.79 -14.41 -15.78
N GLY A 166 5.53 -14.32 -16.22
CA GLY A 166 5.00 -13.24 -17.07
C GLY A 166 4.60 -11.96 -16.30
N GLY A 167 4.76 -11.94 -14.99
CA GLY A 167 4.35 -10.86 -14.11
C GLY A 167 2.92 -11.02 -13.58
N ILE A 168 1.92 -10.79 -14.42
CA ILE A 168 0.50 -10.97 -14.08
C ILE A 168 -0.09 -12.07 -14.93
N ALA A 169 -0.62 -13.11 -14.29
CA ALA A 169 -1.28 -14.24 -14.95
C ALA A 169 -2.74 -13.87 -15.28
N PHE A 170 -2.94 -13.03 -16.29
CA PHE A 170 -4.27 -12.51 -16.65
C PHE A 170 -5.29 -13.60 -17.04
N ASP A 171 -4.79 -14.72 -17.53
CA ASP A 171 -5.62 -15.89 -17.89
C ASP A 171 -5.88 -16.84 -16.70
N ASN A 172 -5.36 -16.49 -15.51
CA ASN A 172 -5.49 -17.29 -14.27
C ASN A 172 -5.67 -16.41 -13.02
N LEU A 173 -6.31 -15.25 -13.13
CA LEU A 173 -6.58 -14.40 -11.96
C LEU A 173 -7.48 -15.08 -10.92
N ALA A 174 -8.34 -15.99 -11.36
CA ALA A 174 -9.17 -16.84 -10.49
C ALA A 174 -8.38 -17.99 -9.83
N GLY A 175 -7.18 -18.32 -10.29
CA GLY A 175 -6.38 -19.42 -9.73
C GLY A 175 -6.79 -20.82 -10.14
N GLU A 176 -7.76 -20.98 -11.05
CA GLU A 176 -8.32 -22.27 -11.45
C GLU A 176 -7.32 -23.16 -12.22
N LYS A 177 -6.35 -22.55 -12.91
CA LYS A 177 -5.27 -23.24 -13.65
C LYS A 177 -4.06 -23.56 -12.74
N GLY A 178 -4.26 -23.56 -11.42
CA GLY A 178 -3.25 -23.79 -10.41
C GLY A 178 -3.06 -22.56 -9.53
N TYR A 179 -3.21 -22.74 -8.23
CA TYR A 179 -3.04 -21.71 -7.20
C TYR A 179 -1.78 -21.96 -6.39
N ARG A 180 -0.97 -20.94 -6.26
CA ARG A 180 0.19 -20.90 -5.36
C ARG A 180 0.12 -19.61 -4.53
N ALA A 181 -0.13 -19.74 -3.25
CA ALA A 181 -0.36 -18.60 -2.34
C ALA A 181 0.73 -17.51 -2.44
N VAL A 182 2.00 -17.93 -2.46
CA VAL A 182 3.15 -17.00 -2.56
C VAL A 182 3.20 -16.26 -3.90
N GLU A 183 2.91 -16.95 -5.01
CA GLU A 183 2.87 -16.34 -6.34
C GLU A 183 1.68 -15.38 -6.46
N CYS A 184 0.51 -15.78 -5.94
CA CYS A 184 -0.68 -14.94 -5.93
C CYS A 184 -0.48 -13.65 -5.11
N TYR A 185 0.10 -13.78 -3.92
CA TYR A 185 0.49 -12.61 -3.12
C TYR A 185 1.53 -11.75 -3.86
N GLY A 186 2.58 -12.37 -4.40
CA GLY A 186 3.60 -11.69 -5.20
C GLY A 186 3.01 -10.93 -6.38
N GLN A 187 2.09 -11.56 -7.12
CA GLN A 187 1.34 -10.96 -8.22
C GLN A 187 0.55 -9.72 -7.76
N SER A 188 -0.15 -9.80 -6.62
CA SER A 188 -0.90 -8.67 -6.09
C SER A 188 0.00 -7.48 -5.72
N LYS A 189 1.22 -7.77 -5.22
CA LYS A 189 2.21 -6.74 -4.87
C LYS A 189 2.93 -6.18 -6.09
N LEU A 190 3.13 -6.96 -7.14
CA LEU A 190 3.57 -6.47 -8.45
C LEU A 190 2.50 -5.56 -9.05
N ALA A 191 1.22 -5.94 -8.98
CA ALA A 191 0.12 -5.12 -9.45
C ALA A 191 0.08 -3.73 -8.79
N ASN A 192 0.37 -3.64 -7.49
CA ASN A 192 0.46 -2.36 -6.79
C ASN A 192 1.62 -1.48 -7.31
N ALA A 193 2.78 -2.07 -7.61
CA ALA A 193 3.90 -1.34 -8.20
C ALA A 193 3.57 -0.84 -9.62
N LEU A 194 2.94 -1.69 -10.44
CA LEU A 194 2.48 -1.33 -11.77
C LEU A 194 1.38 -0.25 -11.75
N PHE A 195 0.48 -0.30 -10.78
CA PHE A 195 -0.56 0.73 -10.61
C PHE A 195 0.06 2.08 -10.26
N ALA A 196 1.02 2.14 -9.32
CA ALA A 196 1.77 3.36 -9.03
C ALA A 196 2.47 3.90 -10.29
N ARG A 197 3.05 3.02 -11.12
CA ARG A 197 3.67 3.40 -12.40
C ARG A 197 2.66 3.98 -13.39
N SER A 198 1.48 3.36 -13.51
CA SER A 198 0.41 3.87 -14.38
C SER A 198 -0.07 5.25 -13.94
N LEU A 199 -0.26 5.46 -12.64
CA LEU A 199 -0.61 6.77 -12.07
C LEU A 199 0.47 7.82 -12.36
N ALA A 200 1.75 7.45 -12.21
CA ALA A 200 2.88 8.32 -12.50
C ALA A 200 2.92 8.75 -13.98
N ARG A 201 2.63 7.83 -14.91
CA ARG A 201 2.52 8.13 -16.35
C ARG A 201 1.35 9.08 -16.65
N LYS A 202 0.31 9.06 -15.82
CA LYS A 202 -0.83 9.99 -15.89
C LYS A 202 -0.58 11.33 -15.16
N GLY A 203 0.65 11.58 -14.69
CA GLY A 203 1.04 12.85 -14.07
C GLY A 203 0.82 12.93 -12.56
N ILE A 204 0.41 11.84 -11.90
CA ILE A 204 0.25 11.78 -10.44
C ILE A 204 1.60 11.44 -9.78
N ALA A 205 1.96 12.10 -8.69
CA ALA A 205 3.14 11.77 -7.88
C ALA A 205 2.91 10.46 -7.10
N ALA A 206 2.85 9.34 -7.82
CA ALA A 206 2.60 8.02 -7.28
C ALA A 206 3.87 7.18 -7.24
N ASN A 207 4.13 6.56 -6.09
CA ASN A 207 5.30 5.72 -5.86
C ASN A 207 4.92 4.42 -5.15
N ALA A 208 5.67 3.36 -5.39
CA ALA A 208 5.51 2.09 -4.70
C ALA A 208 6.65 1.86 -3.71
N LEU A 209 6.43 1.03 -2.69
CA LEU A 209 7.46 0.73 -1.71
C LEU A 209 7.38 -0.69 -1.14
N HIS A 210 8.52 -1.16 -0.61
CA HIS A 210 8.61 -2.28 0.30
C HIS A 210 8.87 -1.77 1.73
N PRO A 211 8.02 -2.14 2.70
CA PRO A 211 8.17 -1.68 4.08
C PRO A 211 9.28 -2.41 4.88
N GLY A 212 9.76 -3.53 4.37
CA GLY A 212 10.64 -4.47 5.08
C GLY A 212 9.89 -5.73 5.52
N VAL A 213 10.63 -6.72 5.99
CA VAL A 213 10.07 -7.92 6.62
C VAL A 213 9.87 -7.62 8.10
N ILE A 214 8.62 -7.62 8.54
CA ILE A 214 8.23 -7.20 9.89
C ILE A 214 7.60 -8.38 10.59
N ALA A 215 7.89 -8.52 11.87
CA ALA A 215 7.23 -9.48 12.75
C ALA A 215 5.80 -9.01 13.06
N THR A 216 4.92 -9.04 12.04
CA THR A 216 3.48 -8.75 12.21
C THR A 216 2.66 -10.03 12.16
N ASN A 217 1.42 -9.97 12.67
CA ASN A 217 0.44 -11.07 12.66
C ASN A 217 0.00 -11.51 11.23
N ILE A 218 0.62 -10.99 10.17
CA ILE A 218 0.44 -11.47 8.78
C ILE A 218 0.74 -12.97 8.65
N PHE A 219 1.60 -13.51 9.55
CA PHE A 219 1.98 -14.92 9.62
C PHE A 219 1.12 -15.73 10.60
N GLY A 220 0.08 -15.16 11.21
CA GLY A 220 -0.73 -15.77 12.28
C GLY A 220 -1.50 -17.04 11.92
N THR A 221 -1.47 -17.48 10.66
CA THR A 221 -2.12 -18.71 10.15
C THR A 221 -1.13 -19.76 9.65
N LEU A 222 0.18 -19.61 9.92
CA LEU A 222 1.18 -20.58 9.48
C LEU A 222 1.22 -21.80 10.40
N PRO A 223 1.46 -23.00 9.84
CA PRO A 223 1.63 -24.22 10.62
C PRO A 223 2.75 -24.11 11.67
N PRO A 224 2.66 -24.79 12.84
CA PRO A 224 3.62 -24.66 13.94
C PRO A 224 5.08 -24.93 13.57
N LEU A 225 5.31 -25.78 12.56
CA LEU A 225 6.67 -26.11 12.06
C LEU A 225 7.34 -24.90 11.39
N ILE A 226 6.56 -24.03 10.71
CA ILE A 226 7.07 -22.81 10.08
C ILE A 226 7.19 -21.70 11.13
N GLY A 227 6.34 -21.72 12.17
CA GLY A 227 6.40 -20.80 13.31
C GLY A 227 7.74 -20.81 14.04
N GLY A 228 8.40 -21.98 14.16
CA GLY A 228 9.73 -22.11 14.77
C GLY A 228 10.85 -21.43 13.95
N ILE A 229 10.82 -21.56 12.64
CA ILE A 229 11.79 -20.91 11.73
C ILE A 229 11.58 -19.39 11.72
N VAL A 230 10.31 -18.94 11.75
CA VAL A 230 9.96 -17.53 11.85
C VAL A 230 10.40 -16.95 13.19
N ALA A 231 10.28 -17.69 14.30
CA ALA A 231 10.72 -17.25 15.62
C ALA A 231 12.25 -17.06 15.67
N LEU A 232 13.04 -17.92 15.04
CA LEU A 232 14.49 -17.76 14.95
C LEU A 232 14.90 -16.59 14.03
N GLY A 233 14.10 -16.29 13.00
CA GLY A 233 14.28 -15.16 12.09
C GLY A 233 13.89 -13.80 12.67
N ARG A 234 13.22 -13.72 13.84
CA ARG A 234 12.76 -12.47 14.47
C ARG A 234 13.89 -11.47 14.75
N PHE A 235 15.11 -11.94 15.01
CA PHE A 235 16.28 -11.09 15.20
C PHE A 235 16.68 -10.30 13.94
N PHE A 236 16.27 -10.74 12.76
CA PHE A 236 16.53 -10.08 11.47
C PHE A 236 15.31 -9.32 10.94
N MET A 237 14.19 -9.36 11.63
CA MET A 237 12.98 -8.65 11.24
C MET A 237 13.00 -7.22 11.74
N LYS A 238 12.46 -6.31 10.95
CA LYS A 238 12.26 -4.91 11.35
C LYS A 238 11.23 -4.81 12.48
N SER A 239 11.43 -3.85 13.36
CA SER A 239 10.36 -3.39 14.26
C SER A 239 9.22 -2.76 13.46
N VAL A 240 8.04 -2.61 14.07
CA VAL A 240 6.89 -1.96 13.41
C VAL A 240 7.22 -0.51 13.05
N GLY A 241 7.95 0.21 13.93
CA GLY A 241 8.43 1.56 13.68
C GLY A 241 9.39 1.65 12.48
N GLN A 242 10.30 0.68 12.33
CA GLN A 242 11.18 0.58 11.16
C GLN A 242 10.41 0.19 9.89
N GLY A 243 9.36 -0.61 10.04
CA GLY A 243 8.49 -0.98 8.93
C GLY A 243 7.68 0.17 8.38
N ALA A 244 7.20 1.06 9.22
CA ALA A 244 6.45 2.25 8.82
C ALA A 244 7.36 3.36 8.25
N ALA A 245 8.69 3.30 8.48
CA ALA A 245 9.62 4.36 8.10
C ALA A 245 9.56 4.71 6.60
N THR A 246 9.65 3.70 5.72
CA THR A 246 9.63 3.96 4.27
C THR A 246 8.29 4.57 3.84
N THR A 247 7.18 4.13 4.42
CA THR A 247 5.85 4.68 4.16
C THR A 247 5.77 6.15 4.56
N CYS A 248 6.18 6.48 5.80
CA CYS A 248 6.20 7.85 6.28
C CYS A 248 7.16 8.74 5.47
N TYR A 249 8.33 8.23 5.09
CA TYR A 249 9.30 8.94 4.27
C TYR A 249 8.75 9.28 2.89
N VAL A 250 8.22 8.29 2.17
CA VAL A 250 7.66 8.52 0.81
C VAL A 250 6.44 9.43 0.87
N ALA A 251 5.62 9.31 1.91
CA ALA A 251 4.45 10.16 2.11
C ALA A 251 4.80 11.63 2.36
N THR A 252 5.86 11.91 3.13
CA THR A 252 6.04 13.24 3.70
C THR A 252 7.38 13.92 3.40
N ALA A 253 8.39 13.22 2.88
CA ALA A 253 9.72 13.82 2.65
C ALA A 253 9.66 15.02 1.70
N PRO A 254 10.18 16.21 2.09
CA PRO A 254 10.16 17.40 1.24
C PRO A 254 10.91 17.21 -0.08
N GLY A 255 12.01 16.47 -0.07
CA GLY A 255 12.77 16.20 -1.30
C GLY A 255 12.11 15.25 -2.30
N LEU A 256 10.89 14.77 -2.00
CA LEU A 256 10.15 13.86 -2.88
C LEU A 256 8.94 14.54 -3.56
N GLU A 257 8.88 15.90 -3.56
CA GLU A 257 7.89 16.63 -4.35
C GLU A 257 8.06 16.30 -5.83
N GLY A 258 6.96 15.88 -6.48
CA GLY A 258 6.96 15.56 -7.91
C GLY A 258 7.67 14.26 -8.29
N VAL A 259 8.32 13.57 -7.36
CA VAL A 259 8.92 12.24 -7.61
C VAL A 259 7.81 11.23 -7.88
N ALA A 260 7.87 10.55 -9.02
CA ALA A 260 6.80 9.68 -9.49
C ALA A 260 7.34 8.42 -10.20
N GLY A 261 6.67 7.29 -9.99
CA GLY A 261 6.99 6.02 -10.63
C GLY A 261 8.23 5.31 -10.07
N VAL A 262 8.70 5.72 -8.91
CA VAL A 262 9.87 5.15 -8.24
C VAL A 262 9.43 4.08 -7.24
N TYR A 263 10.23 3.02 -7.15
CA TYR A 263 10.11 2.00 -6.11
C TYR A 263 11.09 2.31 -4.97
N PHE A 264 10.59 2.29 -3.73
CA PHE A 264 11.38 2.60 -2.54
C PHE A 264 11.54 1.38 -1.64
N LYS A 265 12.74 1.28 -1.04
CA LYS A 265 13.08 0.31 -0.01
C LYS A 265 14.03 0.97 0.99
N ASP A 266 13.83 0.74 2.28
CA ASP A 266 14.70 1.29 3.31
C ASP A 266 14.89 2.82 3.19
N CYS A 267 13.79 3.54 2.94
CA CYS A 267 13.73 4.99 2.72
C CYS A 267 14.55 5.50 1.53
N ASN A 268 14.96 4.64 0.61
CA ASN A 268 15.75 5.00 -0.56
C ASN A 268 15.14 4.46 -1.84
N PRO A 269 15.39 5.11 -3.01
CA PRO A 269 15.11 4.54 -4.31
C PRO A 269 15.80 3.18 -4.49
N ALA A 270 15.08 2.20 -4.98
CA ALA A 270 15.57 0.84 -5.20
C ALA A 270 15.10 0.30 -6.55
N VAL A 271 15.88 -0.63 -7.11
CA VAL A 271 15.56 -1.29 -8.37
C VAL A 271 14.52 -2.39 -8.10
N PRO A 272 13.29 -2.29 -8.64
CA PRO A 272 12.31 -3.36 -8.50
C PRO A 272 12.56 -4.48 -9.53
N HIS A 273 11.72 -5.52 -9.47
CA HIS A 273 11.69 -6.53 -10.56
C HIS A 273 11.42 -5.85 -11.91
N PRO A 274 12.06 -6.29 -13.02
CA PRO A 274 11.87 -5.68 -14.34
C PRO A 274 10.40 -5.54 -14.78
N ASN A 275 9.55 -6.51 -14.43
CA ASN A 275 8.12 -6.42 -14.72
C ASN A 275 7.42 -5.23 -14.03
N ALA A 276 7.91 -4.74 -12.89
CA ALA A 276 7.32 -3.59 -12.20
C ALA A 276 7.57 -2.25 -12.91
N VAL A 277 8.47 -2.23 -13.88
CA VAL A 277 8.78 -1.07 -14.73
C VAL A 277 8.39 -1.29 -16.20
N ASN A 278 7.64 -2.34 -16.50
CA ASN A 278 7.15 -2.66 -17.85
C ASN A 278 5.84 -1.90 -18.13
N ASP A 279 5.89 -0.92 -19.04
CA ASP A 279 4.76 -0.06 -19.38
C ASP A 279 3.63 -0.83 -20.05
N ALA A 280 3.93 -1.75 -20.96
CA ALA A 280 2.91 -2.55 -21.65
C ALA A 280 2.15 -3.46 -20.65
N LEU A 281 2.86 -4.02 -19.65
CA LEU A 281 2.25 -4.79 -18.59
C LEU A 281 1.37 -3.90 -17.68
N ALA A 282 1.82 -2.69 -17.40
CA ALA A 282 1.08 -1.70 -16.61
C ALA A 282 -0.22 -1.27 -17.32
N ASP A 283 -0.17 -1.04 -18.63
CA ASP A 283 -1.33 -0.67 -19.45
C ASP A 283 -2.34 -1.82 -19.52
N ARG A 284 -1.87 -3.05 -19.73
CA ARG A 284 -2.74 -4.24 -19.72
C ARG A 284 -3.38 -4.44 -18.34
N LEU A 285 -2.62 -4.29 -17.26
CA LEU A 285 -3.16 -4.39 -15.89
C LEU A 285 -4.22 -3.33 -15.63
N TRP A 286 -3.99 -2.10 -16.07
CA TRP A 286 -4.98 -1.02 -15.95
C TRP A 286 -6.29 -1.39 -16.62
N ALA A 287 -6.24 -1.80 -17.89
CA ALA A 287 -7.44 -2.16 -18.67
C ALA A 287 -8.21 -3.33 -18.03
N VAL A 288 -7.52 -4.38 -17.58
CA VAL A 288 -8.14 -5.52 -16.91
C VAL A 288 -8.73 -5.12 -15.55
N SER A 289 -8.02 -4.28 -14.77
CA SER A 289 -8.53 -3.80 -13.49
C SER A 289 -9.76 -2.92 -13.66
N GLU A 290 -9.77 -2.05 -14.66
CA GLU A 290 -10.91 -1.19 -15.01
C GLU A 290 -12.13 -2.03 -15.43
N ASP A 291 -11.92 -3.07 -16.24
CA ASP A 291 -13.00 -3.98 -16.66
C ASP A 291 -13.60 -4.73 -15.45
N LEU A 292 -12.75 -5.32 -14.61
CA LEU A 292 -13.17 -6.06 -13.41
C LEU A 292 -13.86 -5.18 -12.35
N THR A 293 -13.62 -3.88 -12.36
CA THR A 293 -14.13 -2.95 -11.34
C THR A 293 -15.09 -1.90 -11.90
N ARG A 294 -15.44 -1.98 -13.17
CA ARG A 294 -16.24 -0.97 -13.92
C ARG A 294 -17.49 -0.50 -13.19
N ALA A 295 -18.23 -1.42 -12.58
CA ALA A 295 -19.46 -1.11 -11.86
C ALA A 295 -19.24 -0.27 -10.58
N TYR A 296 -17.99 -0.10 -10.15
CA TYR A 296 -17.62 0.53 -8.88
C TYR A 296 -16.74 1.78 -9.04
N LEU A 297 -16.36 2.13 -10.28
CA LEU A 297 -15.54 3.31 -10.59
C LEU A 297 -16.34 4.62 -10.68
#